data_37c5dca380ce0e9167de02d2db442b75
#
_entry.id   37c5dca380ce0e9167de02d2db442b75
#
_cell.length_a   1.000
_cell.length_b   1.000
_cell.length_c   1.000
_cell.angle_alpha   90.00
_cell.angle_beta   90.00
_cell.angle_gamma   90.00
#
_symmetry.space_group_name_H-M   'P 1'
#
loop_
_entity.id
_entity.type
_entity.pdbx_description
1 polymer ?
#
loop_
_entity_poly.entity_id
_entity_poly.type
_entity_poly.pdbx_seq_one_letter_code
_entity_poly.pdbx_strand_id
1 'polypeptide(L)'
;MLLVAADAPAAAIPGRVAISADGNFADCDDIFASAVNVAILAKTGNAAKLVYYGYADHHWKTSSGCKDGSREDAMRRSTVDTAQKYGGFNMAAFINARAQRDAAIQKLTDAINVSTSTNRLWVIAAGPQDIIGRALAKAASSRRQYVTVISHSTWNDYHSDRPWSGESHSGWTWPEIGAMSSPPVRKHLPDQNRSLNTSHSTYYPWRDSSDSRLRWLWSRNMAAGNSWPDCSDAGMTYWLAMGRTSDTTVTPSELKALLGR
;
A
#
# COMPACT_ATOMS: atom_id res chain seq x y z
N MET A 1 8.65 -14.92 -34.84
CA MET A 1 7.74 -15.54 -33.86
C MET A 1 8.32 -15.27 -32.48
N LEU A 2 7.86 -14.19 -31.81
CA LEU A 2 8.29 -13.91 -30.45
C LEU A 2 7.55 -14.86 -29.52
N LEU A 3 8.27 -15.73 -28.83
CA LEU A 3 7.72 -16.46 -27.68
C LEU A 3 7.36 -15.43 -26.60
N VAL A 4 6.08 -15.17 -26.42
CA VAL A 4 5.59 -14.51 -25.20
C VAL A 4 5.82 -15.50 -24.08
N ALA A 5 6.80 -15.22 -23.23
CA ALA A 5 6.99 -15.98 -22.01
C ALA A 5 5.65 -15.96 -21.25
N ALA A 6 5.09 -17.13 -20.98
CA ALA A 6 3.92 -17.25 -20.13
C ALA A 6 4.31 -16.69 -18.76
N ASP A 7 3.56 -15.69 -18.28
CA ASP A 7 3.75 -15.15 -16.94
C ASP A 7 3.68 -16.30 -15.94
N ALA A 8 4.68 -16.37 -15.06
CA ALA A 8 4.65 -17.33 -13.96
C ALA A 8 3.35 -17.14 -13.18
N PRO A 9 2.65 -18.21 -12.81
CA PRO A 9 1.42 -18.09 -12.04
C PRO A 9 1.69 -17.31 -10.76
N ALA A 10 0.79 -16.37 -10.42
CA ALA A 10 0.89 -15.60 -9.20
C ALA A 10 1.07 -16.53 -8.00
N ALA A 11 2.06 -16.27 -7.18
CA ALA A 11 2.33 -17.07 -6.01
C ALA A 11 1.32 -16.74 -4.91
N ALA A 12 0.85 -17.77 -4.20
CA ALA A 12 0.07 -17.50 -3.00
C ALA A 12 0.98 -16.84 -1.95
N ILE A 13 0.64 -15.63 -1.52
CA ILE A 13 1.40 -14.94 -0.45
C ILE A 13 1.46 -15.85 0.78
N PRO A 14 2.64 -16.14 1.33
CA PRO A 14 2.74 -16.98 2.51
C PRO A 14 2.33 -16.19 3.77
N GLY A 15 1.09 -16.38 4.24
CA GLY A 15 0.54 -15.66 5.40
C GLY A 15 -0.48 -14.59 5.03
N ARG A 16 -0.52 -13.51 5.81
CA ARG A 16 -1.50 -12.42 5.74
C ARG A 16 -0.86 -11.13 5.27
N VAL A 17 -1.67 -10.20 4.77
CA VAL A 17 -1.23 -8.89 4.26
C VAL A 17 -1.91 -7.77 5.04
N ALA A 18 -1.13 -6.76 5.38
CA ALA A 18 -1.58 -5.47 5.87
C ALA A 18 -1.01 -4.37 4.98
N ILE A 19 -1.78 -3.32 4.73
CA ILE A 19 -1.34 -2.14 3.96
C ILE A 19 -1.69 -0.89 4.77
N SER A 20 -0.74 0.03 4.94
CA SER A 20 -0.96 1.37 5.45
C SER A 20 -0.63 2.35 4.34
N ALA A 21 -1.61 3.16 3.92
CA ALA A 21 -1.49 4.04 2.76
C ALA A 21 -2.01 5.44 3.06
N ASP A 22 -1.29 6.45 2.58
CA ASP A 22 -1.73 7.85 2.66
C ASP A 22 -2.53 8.29 1.44
N GLY A 23 -2.24 9.43 0.81
CA GLY A 23 -2.98 9.97 -0.35
C GLY A 23 -4.05 10.98 0.02
N ASN A 24 -4.25 11.27 1.29
CA ASN A 24 -5.28 12.19 1.75
C ASN A 24 -4.83 13.66 1.79
N PHE A 25 -3.54 13.95 1.96
CA PHE A 25 -3.05 15.34 2.06
C PHE A 25 -1.86 15.67 1.18
N ALA A 26 -0.80 14.89 1.22
CA ALA A 26 0.47 15.27 0.62
C ALA A 26 0.77 14.52 -0.67
N ASP A 27 0.33 13.28 -0.76
CA ASP A 27 0.68 12.35 -1.82
C ASP A 27 -0.59 11.83 -2.51
N CYS A 28 -1.19 12.68 -3.34
CA CYS A 28 -2.49 12.34 -3.97
C CYS A 28 -2.38 11.21 -4.99
N ASP A 29 -1.21 10.86 -5.46
CA ASP A 29 -0.96 9.74 -6.35
C ASP A 29 -1.27 8.40 -5.68
N ASP A 30 -1.15 8.29 -4.36
CA ASP A 30 -1.58 7.13 -3.61
C ASP A 30 -3.07 6.82 -3.73
N ILE A 31 -3.88 7.78 -4.17
CA ILE A 31 -5.26 7.51 -4.61
C ILE A 31 -5.26 6.49 -5.76
N PHE A 32 -4.31 6.58 -6.68
CA PHE A 32 -4.18 5.61 -7.76
C PHE A 32 -3.50 4.33 -7.28
N ALA A 33 -2.37 4.43 -6.59
CA ALA A 33 -1.62 3.31 -6.04
C ALA A 33 -2.51 2.41 -5.16
N SER A 34 -3.37 3.00 -4.33
CA SER A 34 -4.30 2.26 -3.46
C SER A 34 -5.29 1.40 -4.23
N ALA A 35 -5.84 1.90 -5.35
CA ALA A 35 -6.73 1.11 -6.19
C ALA A 35 -5.98 -0.03 -6.90
N VAL A 36 -4.75 0.22 -7.32
CA VAL A 36 -3.88 -0.79 -7.95
C VAL A 36 -3.48 -1.87 -6.94
N ASN A 37 -3.16 -1.52 -5.69
CA ASN A 37 -2.89 -2.46 -4.60
C ASN A 37 -4.03 -3.48 -4.43
N VAL A 38 -5.25 -2.99 -4.33
CA VAL A 38 -6.45 -3.83 -4.21
C VAL A 38 -6.63 -4.72 -5.44
N ALA A 39 -6.48 -4.16 -6.64
CA ALA A 39 -6.61 -4.91 -7.89
C ALA A 39 -5.58 -6.04 -8.01
N ILE A 40 -4.31 -5.79 -7.61
CA ILE A 40 -3.24 -6.80 -7.60
C ILE A 40 -3.63 -7.96 -6.68
N LEU A 41 -4.01 -7.69 -5.43
CA LEU A 41 -4.39 -8.74 -4.48
C LEU A 41 -5.57 -9.58 -5.00
N ALA A 42 -6.55 -8.95 -5.63
CA ALA A 42 -7.68 -9.67 -6.21
C ALA A 42 -7.27 -10.54 -7.40
N LYS A 43 -6.51 -9.98 -8.35
CA LYS A 43 -6.10 -10.69 -9.58
C LYS A 43 -5.14 -11.85 -9.30
N THR A 44 -4.38 -11.77 -8.22
CA THR A 44 -3.46 -12.83 -7.78
C THR A 44 -4.09 -13.85 -6.82
N GLY A 45 -5.41 -13.76 -6.56
CA GLY A 45 -6.12 -14.66 -5.65
C GLY A 45 -5.77 -14.44 -4.16
N ASN A 46 -5.17 -13.31 -3.82
CA ASN A 46 -4.73 -13.00 -2.46
C ASN A 46 -5.68 -12.06 -1.69
N ALA A 47 -6.86 -11.73 -2.24
CA ALA A 47 -7.83 -10.82 -1.62
C ALA A 47 -8.20 -11.22 -0.17
N ALA A 48 -8.47 -12.50 0.07
CA ALA A 48 -8.84 -13.02 1.39
C ALA A 48 -7.69 -12.97 2.42
N LYS A 49 -6.45 -12.73 1.98
CA LYS A 49 -5.29 -12.59 2.86
C LYS A 49 -5.12 -11.19 3.44
N LEU A 50 -5.84 -10.20 2.90
CA LEU A 50 -5.83 -8.85 3.43
C LEU A 50 -6.59 -8.80 4.76
N VAL A 51 -5.86 -8.48 5.84
CA VAL A 51 -6.41 -8.39 7.21
C VAL A 51 -6.49 -6.95 7.73
N TYR A 52 -5.77 -6.03 7.08
CA TYR A 52 -5.76 -4.61 7.40
C TYR A 52 -5.46 -3.80 6.13
N TYR A 53 -6.25 -2.77 5.90
CA TYR A 53 -5.97 -1.69 4.97
C TYR A 53 -6.31 -0.37 5.64
N GLY A 54 -5.32 0.27 6.25
CA GLY A 54 -5.43 1.64 6.75
C GLY A 54 -5.25 2.60 5.58
N TYR A 55 -6.31 3.29 5.18
CA TYR A 55 -6.22 4.31 4.14
C TYR A 55 -6.28 5.71 4.75
N ALA A 56 -5.74 6.69 4.04
CA ALA A 56 -5.65 8.08 4.48
C ALA A 56 -4.85 8.22 5.79
N ASP A 57 -3.70 7.53 5.88
CA ASP A 57 -2.90 7.51 7.12
C ASP A 57 -1.95 8.72 7.26
N HIS A 58 -2.02 9.69 6.34
CA HIS A 58 -1.28 10.93 6.48
C HIS A 58 -1.96 11.87 7.47
N HIS A 59 -1.35 12.03 8.61
CA HIS A 59 -1.90 12.80 9.72
C HIS A 59 -1.38 14.23 9.77
N TRP A 60 -0.27 14.54 9.15
CA TRP A 60 0.33 15.86 9.14
C TRP A 60 -0.34 16.76 8.11
N LYS A 61 -0.62 18.01 8.50
CA LYS A 61 -1.08 19.02 7.55
C LYS A 61 0.14 19.53 6.77
N THR A 62 0.22 19.21 5.49
CA THR A 62 1.26 19.74 4.60
C THR A 62 0.65 20.62 3.53
N SER A 63 1.46 21.57 3.03
CA SER A 63 1.09 22.51 1.97
C SER A 63 1.31 21.97 0.58
N SER A 64 1.75 20.72 0.42
CA SER A 64 2.20 20.21 -0.86
C SER A 64 1.08 19.57 -1.70
N GLY A 65 1.06 19.88 -2.96
CA GLY A 65 0.53 19.14 -4.11
C GLY A 65 -0.97 18.85 -4.18
N CYS A 66 -1.59 18.39 -3.13
CA CYS A 66 -3.01 18.06 -3.10
C CYS A 66 -3.81 19.28 -2.60
N LYS A 67 -4.25 20.10 -3.53
CA LYS A 67 -4.75 21.45 -3.28
C LYS A 67 -6.04 21.55 -2.47
N ASP A 68 -6.81 20.51 -2.28
CA ASP A 68 -8.22 20.62 -1.91
C ASP A 68 -8.60 19.95 -0.57
N GLY A 69 -7.78 20.08 0.45
CA GLY A 69 -8.13 19.55 1.78
C GLY A 69 -8.03 18.02 1.86
N SER A 70 -8.80 17.40 2.74
CA SER A 70 -8.77 15.97 2.91
C SER A 70 -9.38 15.24 1.73
N ARG A 71 -8.63 14.31 1.14
CA ARG A 71 -9.08 13.41 0.06
C ARG A 71 -9.51 12.04 0.60
N GLU A 72 -9.97 11.99 1.84
CA GLU A 72 -10.36 10.75 2.49
C GLU A 72 -11.43 9.97 1.71
N ASP A 73 -12.42 10.66 1.10
CA ASP A 73 -13.41 9.98 0.26
C ASP A 73 -12.78 9.41 -1.02
N ALA A 74 -11.84 10.12 -1.63
CA ALA A 74 -11.12 9.58 -2.79
C ALA A 74 -10.32 8.32 -2.42
N MET A 75 -9.66 8.31 -1.25
CA MET A 75 -8.97 7.14 -0.72
C MET A 75 -9.93 6.00 -0.37
N ARG A 76 -11.07 6.30 0.26
CA ARG A 76 -12.13 5.31 0.51
C ARG A 76 -12.60 4.67 -0.80
N ARG A 77 -12.85 5.47 -1.82
CA ARG A 77 -13.26 4.95 -3.14
C ARG A 77 -12.16 4.10 -3.79
N SER A 78 -10.92 4.50 -3.68
CA SER A 78 -9.78 3.74 -4.25
C SER A 78 -9.52 2.43 -3.51
N THR A 79 -9.88 2.33 -2.25
CA THR A 79 -9.72 1.11 -1.45
C THR A 79 -11.01 0.30 -1.35
N VAL A 80 -12.00 0.82 -0.64
CA VAL A 80 -13.25 0.11 -0.31
C VAL A 80 -14.07 -0.20 -1.57
N ASP A 81 -14.34 0.81 -2.42
CA ASP A 81 -15.16 0.59 -3.61
C ASP A 81 -14.43 -0.28 -4.65
N THR A 82 -13.08 -0.19 -4.71
CA THR A 82 -12.29 -1.10 -5.54
C THR A 82 -12.39 -2.54 -5.03
N ALA A 83 -12.29 -2.74 -3.70
CA ALA A 83 -12.43 -4.07 -3.10
C ALA A 83 -13.82 -4.68 -3.37
N GLN A 84 -14.88 -3.88 -3.27
CA GLN A 84 -16.24 -4.30 -3.62
C GLN A 84 -16.36 -4.69 -5.11
N LYS A 85 -15.73 -3.90 -5.99
CA LYS A 85 -15.78 -4.13 -7.43
C LYS A 85 -15.02 -5.38 -7.88
N TYR A 86 -13.90 -5.69 -7.22
CA TYR A 86 -13.11 -6.87 -7.52
C TYR A 86 -13.57 -8.12 -6.76
N GLY A 87 -14.12 -7.96 -5.55
CA GLY A 87 -14.62 -9.05 -4.70
C GLY A 87 -13.51 -9.81 -3.97
N GLY A 88 -13.93 -10.73 -3.10
CA GLY A 88 -13.03 -11.65 -2.39
C GLY A 88 -12.40 -11.08 -1.11
N PHE A 89 -12.64 -9.82 -0.77
CA PHE A 89 -12.08 -9.17 0.42
C PHE A 89 -13.02 -9.27 1.63
N ASN A 90 -12.43 -9.39 2.81
CA ASN A 90 -13.14 -9.08 4.05
C ASN A 90 -13.22 -7.56 4.20
N MET A 91 -14.41 -7.00 4.03
CA MET A 91 -14.61 -5.55 4.08
C MET A 91 -14.28 -4.94 5.44
N ALA A 92 -14.34 -5.73 6.52
CA ALA A 92 -13.89 -5.29 7.83
C ALA A 92 -12.36 -5.05 7.91
N ALA A 93 -11.57 -5.44 6.92
CA ALA A 93 -10.15 -5.13 6.87
C ALA A 93 -9.86 -3.64 6.66
N PHE A 94 -10.76 -2.92 5.99
CA PHE A 94 -10.57 -1.51 5.61
C PHE A 94 -10.95 -0.57 6.75
N ILE A 95 -10.12 0.47 6.95
CA ILE A 95 -10.33 1.49 7.99
C ILE A 95 -9.76 2.84 7.53
N ASN A 96 -10.52 3.92 7.76
CA ASN A 96 -10.00 5.28 7.61
C ASN A 96 -9.04 5.57 8.76
N ALA A 97 -7.75 5.51 8.50
CA ALA A 97 -6.73 5.67 9.52
C ALA A 97 -6.66 7.11 10.06
N ARG A 98 -7.04 8.11 9.25
CA ARG A 98 -7.09 9.49 9.72
C ARG A 98 -8.26 9.72 10.69
N ALA A 99 -9.44 9.33 10.30
CA ALA A 99 -10.64 9.57 11.11
C ALA A 99 -10.70 8.66 12.35
N GLN A 100 -10.03 7.51 12.31
CA GLN A 100 -10.10 6.47 13.34
C GLN A 100 -8.70 5.98 13.74
N ARG A 101 -7.78 6.90 14.00
CA ARG A 101 -6.34 6.62 14.21
C ARG A 101 -6.09 5.52 15.24
N ASP A 102 -6.67 5.65 16.43
CA ASP A 102 -6.43 4.70 17.52
C ASP A 102 -7.02 3.32 17.20
N ALA A 103 -8.17 3.28 16.54
CA ALA A 103 -8.77 2.03 16.08
C ALA A 103 -7.94 1.40 14.95
N ALA A 104 -7.35 2.19 14.06
CA ALA A 104 -6.45 1.72 13.02
C ALA A 104 -5.16 1.12 13.63
N ILE A 105 -4.55 1.82 14.59
CA ILE A 105 -3.39 1.31 15.34
C ILE A 105 -3.76 0.00 16.05
N GLN A 106 -4.89 -0.04 16.77
CA GLN A 106 -5.33 -1.24 17.49
C GLN A 106 -5.55 -2.42 16.54
N LYS A 107 -6.24 -2.19 15.43
CA LYS A 107 -6.51 -3.23 14.43
C LYS A 107 -5.22 -3.83 13.83
N LEU A 108 -4.25 -2.99 13.51
CA LEU A 108 -2.95 -3.48 13.04
C LEU A 108 -2.18 -4.20 14.17
N THR A 109 -2.26 -3.70 15.41
CA THR A 109 -1.71 -4.36 16.60
C THR A 109 -2.28 -5.78 16.76
N ASP A 110 -3.59 -5.94 16.62
CA ASP A 110 -4.24 -7.25 16.74
C ASP A 110 -3.79 -8.20 15.63
N ALA A 111 -3.66 -7.69 14.40
CA ALA A 111 -3.11 -8.46 13.28
C ALA A 111 -1.65 -8.91 13.54
N ILE A 112 -0.84 -8.07 14.18
CA ILE A 112 0.53 -8.42 14.59
C ILE A 112 0.50 -9.49 15.69
N ASN A 113 -0.33 -9.34 16.70
CA ASN A 113 -0.36 -10.20 17.87
C ASN A 113 -0.75 -11.66 17.57
N VAL A 114 -1.51 -11.91 16.50
CA VAL A 114 -1.85 -13.27 16.06
C VAL A 114 -0.82 -13.86 15.08
N SER A 115 0.29 -13.18 14.84
CA SER A 115 1.33 -13.67 13.94
C SER A 115 2.15 -14.80 14.57
N THR A 116 2.49 -15.80 13.76
CA THR A 116 3.29 -16.97 14.14
C THR A 116 4.24 -17.33 12.99
N SER A 117 5.11 -18.32 13.21
CA SER A 117 5.99 -18.83 12.14
C SER A 117 5.22 -19.37 10.93
N THR A 118 4.04 -19.92 11.13
CA THR A 118 3.17 -20.47 10.07
C THR A 118 2.08 -19.50 9.59
N ASN A 119 1.88 -18.38 10.31
CA ASN A 119 0.88 -17.36 9.98
C ASN A 119 1.53 -15.96 10.04
N ARG A 120 2.49 -15.72 9.16
CA ARG A 120 3.26 -14.48 9.10
C ARG A 120 2.38 -13.31 8.63
N LEU A 121 2.80 -12.09 8.98
CA LEU A 121 2.19 -10.86 8.50
C LEU A 121 3.18 -10.07 7.64
N TRP A 122 2.76 -9.73 6.44
CA TRP A 122 3.45 -8.80 5.55
C TRP A 122 2.77 -7.44 5.67
N VAL A 123 3.52 -6.42 6.03
CA VAL A 123 3.04 -5.04 6.18
C VAL A 123 3.65 -4.19 5.07
N ILE A 124 2.83 -3.63 4.22
CA ILE A 124 3.24 -2.74 3.14
C ILE A 124 3.10 -1.30 3.66
N ALA A 125 4.22 -0.59 3.71
CA ALA A 125 4.30 0.81 4.10
C ALA A 125 4.17 1.68 2.85
N ALA A 126 2.93 1.93 2.45
CA ALA A 126 2.53 2.73 1.31
C ALA A 126 2.22 4.17 1.77
N GLY A 127 3.16 4.78 2.46
CA GLY A 127 3.04 6.09 3.08
C GLY A 127 3.87 6.19 4.38
N PRO A 128 3.55 7.17 5.26
CA PRO A 128 4.26 7.38 6.51
C PRO A 128 4.30 6.14 7.42
N GLN A 129 5.38 5.98 8.16
CA GLN A 129 5.60 4.80 9.01
C GLN A 129 4.88 4.86 10.38
N ASP A 130 4.22 5.98 10.73
CA ASP A 130 3.74 6.22 12.10
C ASP A 130 2.74 5.19 12.61
N ILE A 131 1.69 4.89 11.85
CA ILE A 131 0.68 3.88 12.23
C ILE A 131 1.33 2.51 12.42
N ILE A 132 2.25 2.15 11.52
CA ILE A 132 2.98 0.87 11.57
C ILE A 132 3.85 0.81 12.82
N GLY A 133 4.65 1.84 13.08
CA GLY A 133 5.53 1.91 14.23
C GLY A 133 4.77 1.86 15.56
N ARG A 134 3.66 2.60 15.67
CA ARG A 134 2.80 2.58 16.87
C ARG A 134 2.17 1.21 17.10
N ALA A 135 1.68 0.56 16.04
CA ALA A 135 1.11 -0.77 16.15
C ALA A 135 2.18 -1.80 16.56
N LEU A 136 3.37 -1.73 15.99
CA LEU A 136 4.51 -2.56 16.39
C LEU A 136 4.93 -2.30 17.86
N ALA A 137 5.00 -1.04 18.28
CA ALA A 137 5.35 -0.69 19.65
C ALA A 137 4.34 -1.25 20.67
N LYS A 138 3.04 -1.20 20.32
CA LYS A 138 1.94 -1.70 21.16
C LYS A 138 1.84 -3.23 21.18
N ALA A 139 2.25 -3.90 20.11
CA ALA A 139 2.17 -5.35 19.99
C ALA A 139 3.19 -6.06 20.89
N ALA A 140 2.87 -7.31 21.26
CA ALA A 140 3.79 -8.17 22.01
C ALA A 140 5.12 -8.32 21.24
N SER A 141 6.26 -8.02 21.89
CA SER A 141 7.58 -8.01 21.26
C SER A 141 7.93 -9.37 20.62
N SER A 142 7.51 -10.48 21.24
CA SER A 142 7.72 -11.83 20.74
C SER A 142 6.98 -12.12 19.41
N ARG A 143 6.01 -11.30 19.03
CA ARG A 143 5.26 -11.46 17.77
C ARG A 143 5.88 -10.72 16.60
N ARG A 144 6.67 -9.68 16.84
CA ARG A 144 7.27 -8.83 15.82
C ARG A 144 8.19 -9.61 14.87
N GLN A 145 8.89 -10.64 15.36
CA GLN A 145 9.74 -11.51 14.54
C GLN A 145 8.99 -12.24 13.41
N TYR A 146 7.67 -12.34 13.48
CA TYR A 146 6.80 -12.95 12.45
C TYR A 146 6.19 -11.91 11.52
N VAL A 147 6.56 -10.66 11.67
CA VAL A 147 6.14 -9.55 10.82
C VAL A 147 7.28 -9.17 9.88
N THR A 148 6.96 -8.95 8.61
CA THR A 148 7.88 -8.32 7.65
C THR A 148 7.27 -7.02 7.19
N VAL A 149 7.96 -5.90 7.43
CA VAL A 149 7.59 -4.58 6.89
C VAL A 149 8.33 -4.37 5.58
N ILE A 150 7.60 -3.95 4.54
CA ILE A 150 8.14 -3.64 3.21
C ILE A 150 7.99 -2.13 2.99
N SER A 151 9.08 -1.47 2.58
CA SER A 151 9.12 -0.05 2.17
C SER A 151 9.96 0.10 0.91
N HIS A 152 9.91 1.25 0.23
CA HIS A 152 10.67 1.45 -1.01
C HIS A 152 11.23 2.86 -1.25
N SER A 153 10.81 3.87 -0.52
CA SER A 153 11.24 5.24 -0.82
C SER A 153 11.67 6.00 0.44
N THR A 154 12.57 6.95 0.26
CA THR A 154 12.99 7.86 1.33
C THR A 154 11.81 8.66 1.88
N TRP A 155 10.80 8.96 1.04
CA TRP A 155 9.60 9.65 1.46
C TRP A 155 8.84 8.81 2.49
N ASN A 156 8.50 7.57 2.17
CA ASN A 156 7.81 6.65 3.10
C ASN A 156 8.62 6.40 4.37
N ASP A 157 9.96 6.35 4.24
CA ASP A 157 10.85 6.03 5.35
C ASP A 157 10.93 7.12 6.41
N TYR A 158 10.83 8.41 6.02
CA TYR A 158 11.12 9.54 6.89
C TYR A 158 10.00 10.57 7.01
N HIS A 159 8.89 10.42 6.27
CA HIS A 159 7.85 11.46 6.26
C HIS A 159 7.17 11.66 7.62
N SER A 160 7.19 10.65 8.48
CA SER A 160 6.73 10.71 9.86
C SER A 160 7.70 11.43 10.82
N ASP A 161 8.87 11.88 10.37
CA ASP A 161 9.84 12.62 11.18
C ASP A 161 9.35 14.05 11.52
N ARG A 162 8.16 14.11 12.13
CA ARG A 162 7.50 15.36 12.57
C ARG A 162 6.55 15.05 13.71
N PRO A 163 6.36 15.97 14.66
CA PRO A 163 5.32 15.84 15.65
C PRO A 163 3.93 15.83 14.99
N TRP A 164 3.07 14.99 15.46
CA TRP A 164 1.65 15.08 15.18
C TRP A 164 1.08 16.37 15.80
N SER A 165 0.03 16.92 15.19
CA SER A 165 -0.63 18.10 15.78
C SER A 165 -1.12 17.79 17.21
N GLY A 166 -0.52 18.45 18.20
CA GLY A 166 -0.79 18.26 19.62
C GLY A 166 0.06 17.21 20.32
N GLU A 167 1.01 16.56 19.63
CA GLU A 167 1.99 15.66 20.22
C GLU A 167 3.37 16.37 20.35
N SER A 168 4.13 15.99 21.38
CA SER A 168 5.45 16.55 21.66
C SER A 168 6.61 15.77 21.01
N HIS A 169 6.32 14.64 20.38
CA HIS A 169 7.32 13.76 19.75
C HIS A 169 6.98 13.50 18.28
N SER A 170 7.99 13.19 17.50
CA SER A 170 7.86 12.78 16.11
C SER A 170 7.10 11.45 15.97
N GLY A 171 6.50 11.23 14.82
CA GLY A 171 5.99 9.91 14.45
C GLY A 171 7.13 8.93 14.15
N TRP A 172 6.78 7.66 14.02
CA TRP A 172 7.74 6.60 13.74
C TRP A 172 8.30 6.69 12.32
N THR A 173 9.61 6.46 12.21
CA THR A 173 10.35 6.38 10.95
C THR A 173 10.88 4.97 10.71
N TRP A 174 11.31 4.70 9.48
CA TRP A 174 11.93 3.41 9.13
C TRP A 174 13.15 3.04 9.99
N PRO A 175 14.12 3.96 10.28
CA PRO A 175 15.21 3.65 11.18
C PRO A 175 14.75 3.31 12.61
N GLU A 176 13.76 4.03 13.14
CA GLU A 176 13.26 3.81 14.50
C GLU A 176 12.55 2.46 14.64
N ILE A 177 11.79 2.04 13.62
CA ILE A 177 11.22 0.69 13.58
C ILE A 177 12.34 -0.36 13.63
N GLY A 178 13.46 -0.12 12.94
CA GLY A 178 14.61 -1.01 12.97
C GLY A 178 15.38 -1.01 14.29
N ALA A 179 15.29 0.06 15.05
CA ALA A 179 15.95 0.21 16.36
C ALA A 179 15.09 -0.31 17.53
N MET A 180 13.87 -0.78 17.29
CA MET A 180 13.04 -1.38 18.33
C MET A 180 13.76 -2.55 19.02
N SER A 181 13.53 -2.74 20.30
CA SER A 181 13.84 -4.00 20.96
C SER A 181 12.99 -5.12 20.32
N SER A 182 13.62 -6.16 19.78
CA SER A 182 12.95 -7.19 18.96
C SER A 182 12.23 -6.59 17.75
N PRO A 183 12.95 -6.02 16.76
CA PRO A 183 12.35 -5.39 15.60
C PRO A 183 11.67 -6.43 14.70
N PRO A 184 10.75 -6.00 13.83
CA PRO A 184 10.25 -6.85 12.75
C PRO A 184 11.36 -7.14 11.73
N VAL A 185 11.14 -8.13 10.87
CA VAL A 185 11.93 -8.25 9.64
C VAL A 185 11.62 -7.04 8.77
N ARG A 186 12.65 -6.46 8.15
CA ARG A 186 12.49 -5.30 7.28
C ARG A 186 12.99 -5.63 5.87
N LYS A 187 12.18 -5.30 4.87
CA LYS A 187 12.53 -5.44 3.47
C LYS A 187 12.40 -4.09 2.79
N HIS A 188 13.51 -3.51 2.38
CA HIS A 188 13.53 -2.29 1.57
C HIS A 188 13.71 -2.66 0.11
N LEU A 189 12.76 -2.27 -0.74
CA LEU A 189 12.84 -2.45 -2.19
C LEU A 189 13.52 -1.24 -2.84
N PRO A 190 14.06 -1.37 -4.06
CA PRO A 190 14.44 -0.23 -4.86
C PRO A 190 13.28 0.74 -5.03
N ASP A 191 13.58 2.02 -5.11
CA ASP A 191 12.59 3.08 -5.28
C ASP A 191 11.74 2.83 -6.54
N GLN A 192 10.47 2.49 -6.33
CA GLN A 192 9.51 2.14 -7.37
C GLN A 192 9.08 3.36 -8.22
N ASN A 193 9.28 4.57 -7.71
CA ASN A 193 9.05 5.81 -8.47
C ASN A 193 9.85 5.84 -9.79
N ARG A 194 11.01 5.21 -9.82
CA ARG A 194 11.87 5.14 -11.02
C ARG A 194 11.18 4.54 -12.24
N SER A 195 10.12 3.76 -12.06
CA SER A 195 9.43 3.06 -13.14
C SER A 195 7.93 3.25 -13.14
N LEU A 196 7.31 3.51 -12.00
CA LEU A 196 5.85 3.58 -11.86
C LEU A 196 5.30 4.99 -11.75
N ASN A 197 6.15 6.01 -11.57
CA ASN A 197 5.80 7.40 -11.75
C ASN A 197 5.93 7.74 -13.26
N THR A 198 4.81 7.78 -13.97
CA THR A 198 4.78 7.81 -15.44
C THR A 198 3.78 8.84 -15.97
N SER A 199 3.62 8.93 -17.29
CA SER A 199 2.59 9.78 -17.89
C SER A 199 1.22 9.08 -17.92
N HIS A 200 0.13 9.85 -17.93
CA HIS A 200 -1.22 9.32 -18.09
C HIS A 200 -1.40 8.44 -19.33
N SER A 201 -0.71 8.76 -20.42
CA SER A 201 -0.77 7.99 -21.67
C SER A 201 -0.36 6.52 -21.50
N THR A 202 0.47 6.21 -20.49
CA THR A 202 0.87 4.84 -20.13
C THR A 202 -0.35 3.94 -19.84
N TYR A 203 -1.41 4.53 -19.28
CA TYR A 203 -2.62 3.82 -18.86
C TYR A 203 -3.86 4.10 -19.73
N TYR A 204 -3.72 4.74 -20.90
CA TYR A 204 -4.82 4.91 -21.87
C TYR A 204 -5.50 3.59 -22.28
N PRO A 205 -4.79 2.44 -22.38
CA PRO A 205 -5.47 1.18 -22.62
C PRO A 205 -6.53 0.83 -21.57
N TRP A 206 -6.35 1.29 -20.32
CA TRP A 206 -7.36 1.10 -19.27
C TRP A 206 -8.57 2.03 -19.43
N ARG A 207 -8.33 3.28 -19.90
CA ARG A 207 -9.41 4.23 -20.24
C ARG A 207 -10.35 3.65 -21.29
N ASP A 208 -9.76 3.09 -22.32
CA ASP A 208 -10.45 2.68 -23.54
C ASP A 208 -10.89 1.20 -23.51
N SER A 209 -10.64 0.51 -22.37
CA SER A 209 -10.95 -0.91 -22.20
C SER A 209 -12.46 -1.17 -22.13
N SER A 210 -12.91 -2.31 -22.66
CA SER A 210 -14.26 -2.83 -22.44
C SER A 210 -14.46 -3.35 -21.00
N ASP A 211 -13.38 -3.73 -20.30
CA ASP A 211 -13.44 -4.14 -18.88
C ASP A 211 -13.75 -2.94 -17.98
N SER A 212 -14.87 -2.98 -17.30
CA SER A 212 -15.32 -1.93 -16.38
C SER A 212 -14.38 -1.75 -15.17
N ARG A 213 -13.61 -2.78 -14.80
CA ARG A 213 -12.63 -2.73 -13.70
C ARG A 213 -11.40 -1.92 -14.12
N LEU A 214 -10.94 -2.08 -15.38
CA LEU A 214 -9.84 -1.28 -15.90
C LEU A 214 -10.24 0.20 -16.06
N ARG A 215 -11.45 0.48 -16.58
CA ARG A 215 -11.97 1.85 -16.61
C ARG A 215 -12.12 2.44 -15.20
N TRP A 216 -12.44 1.63 -14.21
CA TRP A 216 -12.45 2.07 -12.81
C TRP A 216 -11.04 2.45 -12.34
N LEU A 217 -10.01 1.62 -12.56
CA LEU A 217 -8.63 1.97 -12.23
C LEU A 217 -8.20 3.27 -12.92
N TRP A 218 -8.54 3.43 -14.20
CA TRP A 218 -8.33 4.70 -14.90
C TRP A 218 -9.00 5.88 -14.19
N SER A 219 -10.22 5.72 -13.73
CA SER A 219 -10.92 6.79 -13.00
C SER A 219 -10.22 7.15 -11.69
N ARG A 220 -9.53 6.19 -11.04
CA ARG A 220 -8.74 6.46 -9.81
C ARG A 220 -7.43 7.17 -10.12
N ASN A 221 -6.80 6.83 -11.23
CA ASN A 221 -5.68 7.59 -11.76
C ASN A 221 -6.07 9.08 -11.97
N MET A 222 -7.18 9.35 -12.60
CA MET A 222 -7.66 10.72 -12.82
C MET A 222 -8.10 11.43 -11.52
N ALA A 223 -8.56 10.68 -10.52
CA ALA A 223 -8.95 11.23 -9.22
C ALA A 223 -7.74 11.68 -8.36
N ALA A 224 -6.56 11.19 -8.66
CA ALA A 224 -5.31 11.65 -8.05
C ALA A 224 -5.08 13.14 -8.34
N GLY A 225 -5.51 13.63 -9.50
CA GLY A 225 -5.43 15.06 -9.84
C GLY A 225 -4.02 15.56 -10.10
N ASN A 226 -3.06 14.66 -10.27
CA ASN A 226 -1.68 14.95 -10.57
C ASN A 226 -1.47 15.05 -12.08
N SER A 227 -0.42 15.78 -12.48
CA SER A 227 0.04 15.77 -13.87
C SER A 227 0.62 14.42 -14.29
N TRP A 228 1.02 13.61 -13.30
CA TRP A 228 1.69 12.32 -13.48
C TRP A 228 0.99 11.27 -12.62
N PRO A 229 0.47 10.18 -13.21
CA PRO A 229 -0.01 9.06 -12.43
C PRO A 229 1.17 8.34 -11.79
N ASP A 230 1.14 8.23 -10.49
CA ASP A 230 2.06 7.42 -9.71
C ASP A 230 1.32 6.25 -9.09
N CYS A 231 1.86 5.06 -9.27
CA CYS A 231 1.42 3.87 -8.57
C CYS A 231 2.60 3.09 -7.96
N SER A 232 3.65 3.83 -7.59
CA SER A 232 4.90 3.26 -7.07
C SER A 232 4.69 2.39 -5.84
N ASP A 233 3.85 2.81 -4.90
CA ASP A 233 3.55 2.02 -3.72
C ASP A 233 2.89 0.67 -4.05
N ALA A 234 2.18 0.57 -5.17
CA ALA A 234 1.65 -0.70 -5.62
C ALA A 234 2.73 -1.67 -6.12
N GLY A 235 3.94 -1.19 -6.39
CA GLY A 235 5.09 -2.02 -6.72
C GLY A 235 5.46 -2.98 -5.59
N MET A 236 5.32 -2.57 -4.33
CA MET A 236 5.56 -3.44 -3.18
C MET A 236 4.53 -4.59 -3.11
N THR A 237 3.26 -4.29 -3.34
CA THR A 237 2.21 -5.31 -3.39
C THR A 237 2.42 -6.26 -4.56
N TYR A 238 2.80 -5.76 -5.73
CA TYR A 238 3.13 -6.58 -6.88
C TYR A 238 4.31 -7.51 -6.58
N TRP A 239 5.41 -6.96 -6.04
CA TRP A 239 6.59 -7.74 -5.66
C TRP A 239 6.22 -8.93 -4.75
N LEU A 240 5.43 -8.66 -3.71
CA LEU A 240 4.98 -9.67 -2.75
C LEU A 240 4.03 -10.68 -3.39
N ALA A 241 3.03 -10.24 -4.13
CA ALA A 241 1.98 -11.09 -4.71
C ALA A 241 2.49 -11.97 -5.86
N MET A 242 3.55 -11.53 -6.54
CA MET A 242 4.21 -12.33 -7.58
C MET A 242 5.33 -13.23 -7.03
N GLY A 243 5.56 -13.23 -5.71
CA GLY A 243 6.60 -14.06 -5.07
C GLY A 243 8.01 -13.72 -5.54
N ARG A 244 8.27 -12.43 -5.86
CA ARG A 244 9.60 -12.02 -6.33
C ARG A 244 10.64 -12.17 -5.23
N THR A 245 11.81 -12.61 -5.60
CA THR A 245 12.99 -12.70 -4.72
C THR A 245 14.03 -11.65 -5.04
N SER A 246 14.05 -11.15 -6.28
CA SER A 246 14.97 -10.11 -6.73
C SER A 246 14.48 -8.72 -6.33
N ASP A 247 15.44 -7.87 -5.97
CA ASP A 247 15.20 -6.47 -5.62
C ASP A 247 15.21 -5.62 -6.89
N THR A 248 14.11 -5.66 -7.62
CA THR A 248 13.91 -4.91 -8.87
C THR A 248 12.69 -4.02 -8.79
N THR A 249 12.68 -2.96 -9.58
CA THR A 249 11.47 -2.16 -9.78
C THR A 249 10.44 -2.90 -10.61
N VAL A 250 9.17 -2.61 -10.37
CA VAL A 250 8.04 -3.09 -11.17
C VAL A 250 7.79 -2.10 -12.30
N THR A 251 7.49 -2.58 -13.47
CA THR A 251 7.21 -1.76 -14.64
C THR A 251 5.71 -1.62 -14.93
N PRO A 252 5.27 -0.55 -15.61
CA PRO A 252 3.88 -0.42 -16.07
C PRO A 252 3.44 -1.56 -16.99
N SER A 253 4.36 -2.13 -17.75
CA SER A 253 4.08 -3.27 -18.64
C SER A 253 3.72 -4.52 -17.84
N GLU A 254 4.40 -4.77 -16.74
CA GLU A 254 4.10 -5.88 -15.83
C GLU A 254 2.77 -5.69 -15.12
N LEU A 255 2.46 -4.46 -14.65
CA LEU A 255 1.15 -4.16 -14.08
C LEU A 255 0.03 -4.38 -15.10
N LYS A 256 0.21 -3.92 -16.34
CA LYS A 256 -0.77 -4.13 -17.42
C LYS A 256 -0.89 -5.59 -17.82
N ALA A 257 0.19 -6.36 -17.79
CA ALA A 257 0.14 -7.81 -18.06
C ALA A 257 -0.71 -8.52 -17.00
N LEU A 258 -0.53 -8.20 -15.72
CA LEU A 258 -1.28 -8.79 -14.62
C LEU A 258 -2.75 -8.34 -14.59
N LEU A 259 -3.01 -7.05 -14.69
CA LEU A 259 -4.34 -6.48 -14.46
C LEU A 259 -5.23 -6.52 -15.70
N GLY A 260 -4.65 -6.48 -16.88
CA GLY A 260 -5.29 -6.48 -18.18
C GLY A 260 -4.81 -5.31 -19.05
N ARG A 261 -4.81 -5.54 -20.34
CA ARG A 261 -4.47 -4.54 -21.37
C ARG A 261 -5.70 -3.88 -21.93
#